data_7d167d0c374c4d9d42cdbbf7ac45ca54
#
_entry.id   7d167d0c374c4d9d42cdbbf7ac45ca54
#
_cell.length_a   1.000
_cell.length_b   1.000
_cell.length_c   1.000
_cell.angle_alpha   90.00
_cell.angle_beta   90.00
_cell.angle_gamma   90.00
#
_symmetry.space_group_name_H-M   'P 1'
#
loop_
_entity.id
_entity.type
_entity.pdbx_description
1 polymer ?
#
loop_
_entity_poly.entity_id
_entity_poly.type
_entity_poly.pdbx_seq_one_letter_code
_entity_poly.pdbx_strand_id
1 'polypeptide(L)'
;MSKILIVEDEVAIAELQRDYLEMNGFEVEVCGDGAQGAKMALDGDYDLVILDLMLPGMEGYEVCRTIREKKNIPIIMVSAKKEDLDKVYGLGMGADDYMTKPFSPSELVARVKAHLSRYERLVGQVKNKNEVIEIRGLRIDKTARRVFVEGEEKIFTTKEFDLLTFLAGHPNHVFSKADLFREIWDMESVGDIATVTVHIKKIREKIERSSDKPEYIETIWGVGYRFKV
;
A
#
# COMPACT_ATOMS: atom_id res chain seq x y z
N MET A 1 -11.46 8.25 15.69
CA MET A 1 -10.46 7.30 16.20
C MET A 1 -10.29 6.28 15.12
N SER A 2 -9.07 6.03 14.65
CA SER A 2 -8.90 5.11 13.53
C SER A 2 -9.04 3.67 14.00
N LYS A 3 -9.74 2.86 13.20
CA LYS A 3 -10.09 1.47 13.50
C LYS A 3 -9.20 0.50 12.71
N ILE A 4 -8.53 -0.40 13.42
CA ILE A 4 -7.56 -1.34 12.86
C ILE A 4 -8.06 -2.77 13.02
N LEU A 5 -7.98 -3.56 11.95
CA LEU A 5 -8.20 -5.00 12.02
C LEU A 5 -6.84 -5.71 12.07
N ILE A 6 -6.66 -6.59 13.04
CA ILE A 6 -5.53 -7.53 13.11
C ILE A 6 -6.04 -8.91 12.73
N VAL A 7 -5.41 -9.55 11.74
CA VAL A 7 -5.66 -10.94 11.35
C VAL A 7 -4.40 -11.73 11.67
N GLU A 8 -4.41 -12.41 12.82
CA GLU A 8 -3.26 -13.12 13.42
C GLU A 8 -3.79 -14.27 14.27
N ASP A 9 -3.33 -15.49 14.04
CA ASP A 9 -3.78 -16.68 14.76
C ASP A 9 -3.00 -16.95 16.06
N GLU A 10 -1.76 -16.42 16.18
CA GLU A 10 -0.99 -16.50 17.40
C GLU A 10 -1.50 -15.48 18.44
N VAL A 11 -2.31 -15.96 19.40
CA VAL A 11 -2.98 -15.11 20.41
C VAL A 11 -2.01 -14.15 21.11
N ALA A 12 -0.82 -14.64 21.50
CA ALA A 12 0.16 -13.80 22.21
C ALA A 12 0.69 -12.64 21.33
N ILE A 13 0.87 -12.86 20.03
CA ILE A 13 1.30 -11.84 19.08
C ILE A 13 0.15 -10.87 18.81
N ALA A 14 -1.05 -11.37 18.60
CA ALA A 14 -2.25 -10.55 18.38
C ALA A 14 -2.54 -9.63 19.59
N GLU A 15 -2.44 -10.15 20.80
CA GLU A 15 -2.61 -9.37 22.05
C GLU A 15 -1.52 -8.30 22.20
N LEU A 16 -0.26 -8.65 21.94
CA LEU A 16 0.84 -7.69 21.96
C LEU A 16 0.61 -6.54 20.97
N GLN A 17 0.23 -6.86 19.74
CA GLN A 17 -0.08 -5.86 18.71
C GLN A 17 -1.24 -4.97 19.14
N ARG A 18 -2.35 -5.58 19.59
CA ARG A 18 -3.54 -4.87 20.06
C ARG A 18 -3.19 -3.91 21.18
N ASP A 19 -2.55 -4.38 22.26
CA ASP A 19 -2.28 -3.58 23.45
C ASP A 19 -1.43 -2.34 23.11
N TYR A 20 -0.38 -2.51 22.27
CA TYR A 20 0.44 -1.38 21.85
C TYR A 20 -0.31 -0.39 20.95
N LEU A 21 -1.20 -0.87 20.10
CA LEU A 21 -2.01 0.02 19.25
C LEU A 21 -3.07 0.76 20.06
N GLU A 22 -3.76 0.09 20.97
CA GLU A 22 -4.74 0.71 21.88
C GLU A 22 -4.11 1.76 22.78
N MET A 23 -2.92 1.48 23.35
CA MET A 23 -2.12 2.47 24.11
C MET A 23 -1.77 3.70 23.27
N ASN A 24 -1.73 3.57 21.96
CA ASN A 24 -1.46 4.67 21.03
C ASN A 24 -2.72 5.32 20.43
N GLY A 25 -3.89 5.00 20.96
CA GLY A 25 -5.15 5.68 20.67
C GLY A 25 -5.89 5.12 19.45
N PHE A 26 -5.64 3.87 19.06
CA PHE A 26 -6.39 3.18 18.01
C PHE A 26 -7.51 2.30 18.59
N GLU A 27 -8.58 2.09 17.84
CA GLU A 27 -9.55 1.05 18.09
C GLU A 27 -9.11 -0.22 17.36
N VAL A 28 -9.06 -1.36 18.05
CA VAL A 28 -8.50 -2.59 17.48
C VAL A 28 -9.47 -3.75 17.58
N GLU A 29 -9.69 -4.44 16.47
CA GLU A 29 -10.36 -5.74 16.45
C GLU A 29 -9.38 -6.81 16.00
N VAL A 30 -9.48 -8.00 16.59
CA VAL A 30 -8.60 -9.14 16.31
C VAL A 30 -9.41 -10.30 15.75
N CYS A 31 -8.88 -10.98 14.75
CA CYS A 31 -9.42 -12.18 14.16
C CYS A 31 -8.30 -13.21 13.94
N GLY A 32 -8.47 -14.44 14.41
CA GLY A 32 -7.48 -15.50 14.26
C GLY A 32 -7.67 -16.41 13.03
N ASP A 33 -8.61 -16.09 12.15
CA ASP A 33 -8.94 -16.90 10.97
C ASP A 33 -8.91 -16.05 9.70
N GLY A 34 -8.23 -16.53 8.66
CA GLY A 34 -8.03 -15.76 7.43
C GLY A 34 -9.33 -15.47 6.67
N ALA A 35 -10.23 -16.46 6.55
CA ALA A 35 -11.49 -16.29 5.83
C ALA A 35 -12.45 -15.34 6.55
N GLN A 36 -12.51 -15.45 7.89
CA GLN A 36 -13.28 -14.54 8.72
C GLN A 36 -12.67 -13.13 8.68
N GLY A 37 -11.35 -13.00 8.75
CA GLY A 37 -10.63 -11.73 8.65
C GLY A 37 -10.88 -11.02 7.32
N ALA A 38 -10.84 -11.76 6.20
CA ALA A 38 -11.22 -11.21 4.89
C ALA A 38 -12.66 -10.68 4.89
N LYS A 39 -13.61 -11.45 5.44
CA LYS A 39 -15.00 -11.02 5.54
C LYS A 39 -15.16 -9.79 6.41
N MET A 40 -14.54 -9.76 7.60
CA MET A 40 -14.56 -8.58 8.48
C MET A 40 -14.00 -7.35 7.79
N ALA A 41 -12.86 -7.48 7.11
CA ALA A 41 -12.26 -6.38 6.37
C ALA A 41 -13.17 -5.83 5.25
N LEU A 42 -13.95 -6.70 4.59
CA LEU A 42 -14.89 -6.30 3.53
C LEU A 42 -16.16 -5.66 4.08
N ASP A 43 -16.73 -6.21 5.15
CA ASP A 43 -18.03 -5.79 5.69
C ASP A 43 -17.91 -4.62 6.68
N GLY A 44 -16.76 -4.50 7.39
CA GLY A 44 -16.50 -3.48 8.40
C GLY A 44 -15.85 -2.22 7.85
N ASP A 45 -15.87 -1.15 8.64
CA ASP A 45 -15.22 0.13 8.34
C ASP A 45 -13.87 0.21 9.08
N TYR A 46 -12.87 -0.44 8.52
CA TYR A 46 -11.49 -0.36 9.02
C TYR A 46 -10.66 0.60 8.19
N ASP A 47 -9.79 1.35 8.89
CA ASP A 47 -8.87 2.29 8.28
C ASP A 47 -7.54 1.63 7.86
N LEU A 48 -7.21 0.47 8.47
CA LEU A 48 -6.00 -0.29 8.18
C LEU A 48 -6.17 -1.75 8.59
N VAL A 49 -5.51 -2.67 7.87
CA VAL A 49 -5.41 -4.10 8.21
C VAL A 49 -3.96 -4.47 8.48
N ILE A 50 -3.71 -5.16 9.60
CA ILE A 50 -2.46 -5.87 9.88
C ILE A 50 -2.75 -7.35 9.63
N LEU A 51 -1.93 -8.01 8.80
CA LEU A 51 -2.24 -9.31 8.26
C LEU A 51 -1.05 -10.25 8.37
N ASP A 52 -1.19 -11.33 9.15
CA ASP A 52 -0.23 -12.43 9.09
C ASP A 52 -0.39 -13.21 7.77
N LEU A 53 0.72 -13.71 7.28
CA LEU A 53 0.74 -14.58 6.11
C LEU A 53 0.46 -16.05 6.45
N MET A 54 0.81 -16.47 7.65
CA MET A 54 0.76 -17.86 8.09
C MET A 54 -0.53 -18.18 8.85
N LEU A 55 -1.68 -17.90 8.24
CA LEU A 55 -2.99 -18.11 8.85
C LEU A 55 -3.55 -19.50 8.55
N PRO A 56 -4.32 -20.09 9.46
CA PRO A 56 -5.06 -21.32 9.19
C PRO A 56 -6.19 -21.06 8.18
N GLY A 57 -6.47 -22.07 7.36
CA GLY A 57 -7.55 -22.06 6.39
C GLY A 57 -7.25 -21.25 5.15
N MET A 58 -7.35 -19.94 5.20
CA MET A 58 -7.04 -19.04 4.08
C MET A 58 -5.71 -18.31 4.36
N GLU A 59 -4.71 -18.53 3.50
CA GLU A 59 -3.42 -17.88 3.64
C GLU A 59 -3.51 -16.35 3.49
N GLY A 60 -2.64 -15.61 4.20
CA GLY A 60 -2.67 -14.15 4.21
C GLY A 60 -2.54 -13.50 2.82
N TYR A 61 -1.86 -14.13 1.87
CA TYR A 61 -1.82 -13.66 0.48
C TYR A 61 -3.20 -13.68 -0.19
N GLU A 62 -4.00 -14.73 0.06
CA GLU A 62 -5.36 -14.83 -0.48
C GLU A 62 -6.30 -13.82 0.21
N VAL A 63 -6.15 -13.64 1.54
CA VAL A 63 -6.86 -12.60 2.30
C VAL A 63 -6.60 -11.23 1.70
N CYS A 64 -5.32 -10.88 1.48
CA CYS A 64 -4.91 -9.62 0.88
C CYS A 64 -5.55 -9.42 -0.51
N ARG A 65 -5.46 -10.41 -1.39
CA ARG A 65 -6.05 -10.36 -2.72
C ARG A 65 -7.57 -10.14 -2.64
N THR A 66 -8.26 -10.89 -1.78
CA THR A 66 -9.72 -10.79 -1.60
C THR A 66 -10.13 -9.39 -1.15
N ILE A 67 -9.39 -8.78 -0.22
CA ILE A 67 -9.65 -7.40 0.22
C ILE A 67 -9.42 -6.43 -0.94
N ARG A 68 -8.33 -6.58 -1.69
CA ARG A 68 -7.94 -5.69 -2.79
C ARG A 68 -8.90 -5.69 -3.97
N GLU A 69 -9.66 -6.75 -4.18
CA GLU A 69 -10.71 -6.77 -5.20
C GLU A 69 -11.82 -5.74 -4.95
N LYS A 70 -12.02 -5.31 -3.69
CA LYS A 70 -13.15 -4.45 -3.30
C LYS A 70 -12.78 -3.21 -2.50
N LYS A 71 -11.64 -3.21 -1.80
CA LYS A 71 -11.22 -2.11 -0.90
C LYS A 71 -9.75 -1.73 -1.08
N ASN A 72 -9.48 -0.43 -0.91
CA ASN A 72 -8.13 0.15 -1.00
C ASN A 72 -7.58 0.58 0.37
N ILE A 73 -8.09 0.00 1.48
CA ILE A 73 -7.56 0.27 2.81
C ILE A 73 -6.11 -0.19 2.92
N PRO A 74 -5.23 0.51 3.63
CA PRO A 74 -3.84 0.09 3.83
C PRO A 74 -3.75 -1.31 4.45
N ILE A 75 -2.87 -2.15 3.91
CA ILE A 75 -2.57 -3.49 4.44
C ILE A 75 -1.09 -3.58 4.74
N ILE A 76 -0.74 -3.86 6.01
CA ILE A 76 0.61 -4.16 6.46
C ILE A 76 0.70 -5.68 6.66
N MET A 77 1.50 -6.36 5.87
CA MET A 77 1.77 -7.78 6.08
C MET A 77 2.82 -7.97 7.16
N VAL A 78 2.60 -8.94 8.05
CA VAL A 78 3.55 -9.31 9.11
C VAL A 78 3.83 -10.81 8.99
N SER A 79 5.10 -11.24 8.92
CA SER A 79 5.40 -12.64 8.68
C SER A 79 6.75 -13.06 9.24
N ALA A 80 6.87 -14.36 9.59
CA ALA A 80 8.15 -14.99 9.91
C ALA A 80 9.04 -15.25 8.66
N LYS A 81 8.47 -15.15 7.46
CA LYS A 81 9.20 -15.31 6.20
C LYS A 81 10.11 -14.10 5.95
N LYS A 82 11.40 -14.38 5.76
CA LYS A 82 12.46 -13.36 5.69
C LYS A 82 13.06 -13.19 4.29
N GLU A 83 12.74 -14.09 3.36
CA GLU A 83 13.30 -14.05 2.03
C GLU A 83 12.78 -12.84 1.23
N ASP A 84 13.67 -12.22 0.46
CA ASP A 84 13.28 -11.06 -0.36
C ASP A 84 12.21 -11.41 -1.39
N LEU A 85 12.17 -12.67 -1.84
CA LEU A 85 11.12 -13.19 -2.70
C LEU A 85 9.73 -13.14 -2.04
N ASP A 86 9.63 -13.47 -0.75
CA ASP A 86 8.35 -13.42 -0.02
C ASP A 86 7.84 -11.98 0.12
N LYS A 87 8.75 -11.04 0.40
CA LYS A 87 8.42 -9.60 0.46
C LYS A 87 7.94 -9.08 -0.90
N VAL A 88 8.69 -9.39 -1.96
CA VAL A 88 8.33 -9.02 -3.35
C VAL A 88 6.98 -9.61 -3.72
N TYR A 89 6.70 -10.85 -3.33
CA TYR A 89 5.44 -11.52 -3.60
C TYR A 89 4.28 -10.86 -2.83
N GLY A 90 4.44 -10.60 -1.52
CA GLY A 90 3.42 -9.94 -0.68
C GLY A 90 3.04 -8.55 -1.20
N LEU A 91 4.04 -7.73 -1.50
CA LEU A 91 3.83 -6.40 -2.10
C LEU A 91 3.21 -6.52 -3.50
N GLY A 92 3.60 -7.53 -4.28
CA GLY A 92 2.99 -7.85 -5.57
C GLY A 92 1.52 -8.26 -5.48
N MET A 93 1.05 -8.79 -4.34
CA MET A 93 -0.35 -9.09 -4.07
C MET A 93 -1.17 -7.88 -3.62
N GLY A 94 -0.54 -6.72 -3.46
CA GLY A 94 -1.19 -5.46 -3.14
C GLY A 94 -1.07 -5.02 -1.69
N ALA A 95 -0.17 -5.61 -0.90
CA ALA A 95 0.19 -5.06 0.40
C ALA A 95 0.89 -3.70 0.22
N ASP A 96 0.64 -2.78 1.16
CA ASP A 96 1.28 -1.46 1.17
C ASP A 96 2.63 -1.49 1.89
N ASP A 97 2.80 -2.42 2.83
CA ASP A 97 4.03 -2.61 3.59
C ASP A 97 4.21 -4.06 4.03
N TYR A 98 5.44 -4.42 4.42
CA TYR A 98 5.80 -5.76 4.86
C TYR A 98 6.77 -5.68 6.04
N MET A 99 6.44 -6.39 7.12
CA MET A 99 7.28 -6.50 8.32
C MET A 99 7.65 -7.96 8.59
N THR A 100 8.87 -8.19 9.04
CA THR A 100 9.32 -9.54 9.44
C THR A 100 9.21 -9.75 10.94
N LYS A 101 8.71 -10.91 11.36
CA LYS A 101 8.76 -11.37 12.76
C LYS A 101 10.20 -11.87 13.09
N PRO A 102 10.78 -11.59 14.29
CA PRO A 102 10.24 -10.73 15.33
C PRO A 102 10.39 -9.25 14.97
N PHE A 103 9.40 -8.45 15.33
CA PHE A 103 9.37 -7.00 15.13
C PHE A 103 9.29 -6.25 16.47
N SER A 104 9.68 -4.99 16.45
CA SER A 104 9.44 -4.10 17.58
C SER A 104 7.98 -3.60 17.57
N PRO A 105 7.22 -3.71 18.67
CA PRO A 105 5.88 -3.12 18.73
C PRO A 105 5.86 -1.61 18.43
N SER A 106 6.91 -0.90 18.81
CA SER A 106 7.06 0.52 18.49
C SER A 106 7.22 0.76 16.98
N GLU A 107 7.91 -0.14 16.28
CA GLU A 107 8.03 -0.10 14.81
C GLU A 107 6.67 -0.32 14.15
N LEU A 108 5.89 -1.30 14.61
CA LEU A 108 4.54 -1.54 14.11
C LEU A 108 3.67 -0.29 14.25
N VAL A 109 3.66 0.33 15.44
CA VAL A 109 2.90 1.56 15.70
C VAL A 109 3.35 2.72 14.80
N ALA A 110 4.66 2.89 14.61
CA ALA A 110 5.21 3.92 13.73
C ALA A 110 4.73 3.73 12.28
N ARG A 111 4.76 2.50 11.76
CA ARG A 111 4.29 2.17 10.41
C ARG A 111 2.78 2.40 10.27
N VAL A 112 1.98 1.95 11.24
CA VAL A 112 0.54 2.19 11.25
C VAL A 112 0.23 3.69 11.21
N LYS A 113 0.89 4.49 12.07
CA LYS A 113 0.73 5.96 12.08
C LYS A 113 1.11 6.60 10.75
N ALA A 114 2.22 6.16 10.15
CA ALA A 114 2.68 6.67 8.85
C ALA A 114 1.66 6.39 7.73
N HIS A 115 1.14 5.15 7.65
CA HIS A 115 0.14 4.79 6.66
C HIS A 115 -1.19 5.54 6.84
N LEU A 116 -1.69 5.64 8.07
CA LEU A 116 -2.93 6.38 8.38
C LEU A 116 -2.79 7.88 8.15
N SER A 117 -1.72 8.51 8.64
CA SER A 117 -1.48 9.95 8.47
C SER A 117 -1.37 10.34 6.99
N ARG A 118 -0.78 9.47 6.18
CA ARG A 118 -0.69 9.70 4.75
C ARG A 118 -2.06 9.57 4.09
N TYR A 119 -2.83 8.57 4.45
CA TYR A 119 -4.20 8.40 3.98
C TYR A 119 -5.06 9.61 4.36
N GLU A 120 -5.00 10.08 5.61
CA GLU A 120 -5.71 11.28 6.08
C GLU A 120 -5.26 12.56 5.37
N ARG A 121 -3.95 12.76 5.14
CA ARG A 121 -3.43 13.91 4.38
C ARG A 121 -3.98 13.93 2.95
N LEU A 122 -4.09 12.77 2.33
CA LEU A 122 -4.57 12.64 0.96
C LEU A 122 -6.11 12.78 0.88
N VAL A 123 -6.84 12.30 1.89
CA VAL A 123 -8.30 12.47 2.01
C VAL A 123 -8.68 13.84 2.60
N GLY A 124 -7.88 14.38 3.52
CA GLY A 124 -8.14 15.65 4.22
C GLY A 124 -7.82 16.92 3.43
N GLN A 125 -7.06 16.85 2.32
CA GLN A 125 -6.80 17.99 1.43
C GLN A 125 -7.98 18.36 0.51
N VAL A 126 -9.17 17.84 0.77
CA VAL A 126 -10.42 18.07 -0.01
C VAL A 126 -10.92 19.52 0.04
N LYS A 127 -10.18 20.49 0.56
CA LYS A 127 -10.66 21.88 0.68
C LYS A 127 -10.14 22.88 -0.36
N ASN A 128 -9.27 22.50 -1.31
CA ASN A 128 -8.87 23.46 -2.36
C ASN A 128 -8.55 22.79 -3.69
N LYS A 129 -9.41 23.06 -4.68
CA LYS A 129 -9.32 22.80 -6.12
C LYS A 129 -9.22 21.31 -6.52
N ASN A 130 -10.15 20.86 -7.36
CA ASN A 130 -10.05 19.63 -8.13
C ASN A 130 -8.73 19.61 -8.91
N GLU A 131 -7.68 19.07 -8.32
CA GLU A 131 -6.42 18.87 -9.01
C GLU A 131 -6.51 17.59 -9.82
N VAL A 132 -6.86 17.72 -11.08
CA VAL A 132 -6.88 16.62 -12.05
C VAL A 132 -5.62 16.74 -12.91
N ILE A 133 -4.88 15.64 -13.02
CA ILE A 133 -3.79 15.51 -13.99
C ILE A 133 -4.36 14.75 -15.19
N GLU A 134 -4.31 15.37 -16.37
CA GLU A 134 -4.71 14.75 -17.63
C GLU A 134 -3.51 14.72 -18.59
N ILE A 135 -3.08 13.52 -18.95
CA ILE A 135 -1.93 13.33 -19.85
C ILE A 135 -2.26 12.17 -20.77
N ARG A 136 -2.42 12.47 -22.05
CA ARG A 136 -2.80 11.49 -23.09
C ARG A 136 -3.95 10.60 -22.68
N GLY A 137 -4.42 9.68 -22.60
CA GLY A 137 -5.60 8.97 -22.10
C GLY A 137 -5.61 8.69 -20.57
N LEU A 138 -4.61 9.14 -19.83
CA LEU A 138 -4.53 8.98 -18.38
C LEU A 138 -5.11 10.21 -17.67
N ARG A 139 -6.10 10.01 -16.80
CA ARG A 139 -6.69 11.02 -15.93
C ARG A 139 -6.58 10.61 -14.49
N ILE A 140 -5.92 11.43 -13.67
CA ILE A 140 -5.73 11.21 -12.23
C ILE A 140 -6.48 12.29 -11.48
N ASP A 141 -7.55 11.94 -10.78
CA ASP A 141 -8.26 12.81 -9.86
C ASP A 141 -7.63 12.64 -8.47
N LYS A 142 -6.80 13.60 -8.09
CA LYS A 142 -6.08 13.56 -6.81
C LYS A 142 -7.04 13.67 -5.63
N THR A 143 -8.11 14.44 -5.79
CA THR A 143 -9.10 14.69 -4.74
C THR A 143 -9.95 13.47 -4.47
N ALA A 144 -10.47 12.84 -5.53
CA ALA A 144 -11.28 11.63 -5.42
C ALA A 144 -10.44 10.35 -5.30
N ARG A 145 -9.10 10.44 -5.47
CA ARG A 145 -8.17 9.30 -5.54
C ARG A 145 -8.56 8.27 -6.60
N ARG A 146 -9.02 8.74 -7.75
CA ARG A 146 -9.47 7.91 -8.86
C ARG A 146 -8.56 8.07 -10.06
N VAL A 147 -8.30 6.98 -10.73
CA VAL A 147 -7.48 6.96 -11.95
C VAL A 147 -8.29 6.34 -13.08
N PHE A 148 -8.29 7.02 -14.23
CA PHE A 148 -8.94 6.56 -15.44
C PHE A 148 -7.90 6.42 -16.55
N VAL A 149 -7.98 5.33 -17.28
CA VAL A 149 -7.15 5.07 -18.46
C VAL A 149 -8.07 4.87 -19.64
N GLU A 150 -7.96 5.70 -20.68
CA GLU A 150 -8.86 5.73 -21.84
C GLU A 150 -10.36 5.78 -21.44
N GLY A 151 -10.66 6.48 -20.34
CA GLY A 151 -12.02 6.62 -19.79
C GLY A 151 -12.47 5.51 -18.86
N GLU A 152 -11.75 4.40 -18.76
CA GLU A 152 -12.04 3.32 -17.81
C GLU A 152 -11.38 3.57 -16.44
N GLU A 153 -12.14 3.44 -15.37
CA GLU A 153 -11.59 3.51 -14.02
C GLU A 153 -10.75 2.28 -13.70
N LYS A 154 -9.53 2.51 -13.20
CA LYS A 154 -8.62 1.45 -12.74
C LYS A 154 -8.42 1.58 -11.24
N ILE A 155 -8.45 0.44 -10.55
CA ILE A 155 -8.29 0.38 -9.09
C ILE A 155 -6.81 0.35 -8.74
N PHE A 156 -6.39 1.25 -7.85
CA PHE A 156 -5.02 1.37 -7.34
C PHE A 156 -5.00 1.17 -5.84
N THR A 157 -3.95 0.53 -5.33
CA THR A 157 -3.68 0.56 -3.88
C THR A 157 -3.23 1.96 -3.48
N THR A 158 -3.24 2.25 -2.18
CA THR A 158 -2.82 3.56 -1.65
C THR A 158 -1.42 3.95 -2.15
N LYS A 159 -0.45 3.04 -2.06
CA LYS A 159 0.94 3.31 -2.46
C LYS A 159 1.12 3.41 -3.98
N GLU A 160 0.40 2.60 -4.76
CA GLU A 160 0.40 2.72 -6.21
C GLU A 160 -0.15 4.07 -6.66
N PHE A 161 -1.26 4.50 -6.06
CA PHE A 161 -1.86 5.80 -6.35
C PHE A 161 -0.91 6.95 -6.00
N ASP A 162 -0.31 6.91 -4.81
CA ASP A 162 0.62 7.94 -4.34
C ASP A 162 1.84 8.03 -5.24
N LEU A 163 2.45 6.89 -5.59
CA LEU A 163 3.62 6.82 -6.45
C LEU A 163 3.30 7.31 -7.87
N LEU A 164 2.17 6.90 -8.44
CA LEU A 164 1.72 7.37 -9.76
C LEU A 164 1.48 8.88 -9.75
N THR A 165 0.75 9.38 -8.75
CA THR A 165 0.40 10.80 -8.62
C THR A 165 1.64 11.66 -8.41
N PHE A 166 2.60 11.19 -7.61
CA PHE A 166 3.88 11.88 -7.40
C PHE A 166 4.66 11.98 -8.71
N LEU A 167 4.85 10.88 -9.41
CA LEU A 167 5.58 10.85 -10.67
C LEU A 167 4.89 11.70 -11.76
N ALA A 168 3.57 11.60 -11.90
CA ALA A 168 2.79 12.39 -12.87
C ALA A 168 2.75 13.88 -12.54
N GLY A 169 2.88 14.23 -11.26
CA GLY A 169 3.00 15.61 -10.80
C GLY A 169 4.38 16.24 -11.08
N HIS A 170 5.38 15.42 -11.42
CA HIS A 170 6.75 15.88 -11.74
C HIS A 170 7.18 15.33 -13.11
N PRO A 171 6.51 15.72 -14.19
CA PRO A 171 6.76 15.14 -15.51
C PRO A 171 8.20 15.45 -15.98
N ASN A 172 8.77 14.46 -16.68
CA ASN A 172 10.14 14.49 -17.22
C ASN A 172 11.27 14.62 -16.17
N HIS A 173 10.95 14.58 -14.87
CA HIS A 173 11.96 14.52 -13.83
C HIS A 173 12.32 13.06 -13.50
N VAL A 174 13.62 12.77 -13.35
CA VAL A 174 14.11 11.44 -13.00
C VAL A 174 14.30 11.36 -11.49
N PHE A 175 13.67 10.38 -10.87
CA PHE A 175 13.81 10.08 -9.45
C PHE A 175 14.53 8.76 -9.25
N SER A 176 15.49 8.71 -8.33
CA SER A 176 16.08 7.44 -7.92
C SER A 176 15.06 6.59 -7.14
N LYS A 177 15.31 5.27 -7.07
CA LYS A 177 14.47 4.39 -6.24
C LYS A 177 14.48 4.82 -4.77
N ALA A 178 15.63 5.31 -4.28
CA ALA A 178 15.77 5.77 -2.91
C ALA A 178 14.96 7.04 -2.64
N ASP A 179 14.94 7.99 -3.60
CA ASP A 179 14.13 9.21 -3.48
C ASP A 179 12.64 8.88 -3.50
N LEU A 180 12.20 8.01 -4.43
CA LEU A 180 10.82 7.55 -4.51
C LEU A 180 10.40 6.80 -3.24
N PHE A 181 11.29 5.95 -2.71
CA PHE A 181 11.01 5.24 -1.48
C PHE A 181 10.82 6.22 -0.31
N ARG A 182 11.73 7.18 -0.13
CA ARG A 182 11.66 8.21 0.91
C ARG A 182 10.39 9.05 0.80
N GLU A 183 10.03 9.44 -0.41
CA GLU A 183 8.85 10.29 -0.68
C GLU A 183 7.53 9.56 -0.44
N ILE A 184 7.48 8.27 -0.79
CA ILE A 184 6.26 7.48 -0.79
C ILE A 184 6.09 6.63 0.48
N TRP A 185 7.16 6.21 1.16
CA TRP A 185 7.11 5.35 2.36
C TRP A 185 7.56 6.00 3.67
N ASP A 186 8.03 7.26 3.64
CA ASP A 186 8.62 8.04 4.74
C ASP A 186 10.04 7.64 5.16
N MET A 187 10.78 8.63 5.71
CA MET A 187 12.21 8.51 6.05
C MET A 187 12.52 7.53 7.19
N GLU A 188 11.52 7.12 7.98
CA GLU A 188 11.71 6.18 9.10
C GLU A 188 11.31 4.74 8.77
N SER A 189 10.79 4.48 7.56
CA SER A 189 10.46 3.11 7.19
C SER A 189 11.73 2.33 6.86
N VAL A 190 12.06 1.36 7.71
CA VAL A 190 13.06 0.33 7.45
C VAL A 190 12.48 -0.64 6.40
N GLY A 191 12.27 -0.16 5.18
CA GLY A 191 11.72 -0.93 4.07
C GLY A 191 12.75 -1.13 2.96
N ASP A 192 12.54 -2.14 2.14
CA ASP A 192 13.42 -2.45 1.01
C ASP A 192 13.09 -1.54 -0.20
N ILE A 193 14.11 -0.90 -0.75
CA ILE A 193 14.05 -0.12 -2.00
C ILE A 193 13.48 -0.95 -3.18
N ALA A 194 13.57 -2.28 -3.10
CA ALA A 194 12.95 -3.21 -4.05
C ALA A 194 11.43 -3.02 -4.16
N THR A 195 10.78 -2.57 -3.07
CA THR A 195 9.35 -2.24 -3.00
C THR A 195 8.91 -1.27 -4.10
N VAL A 196 9.73 -0.25 -4.39
CA VAL A 196 9.46 0.72 -5.47
C VAL A 196 9.32 0.01 -6.82
N THR A 197 10.23 -0.93 -7.11
CA THR A 197 10.23 -1.65 -8.40
C THR A 197 8.95 -2.47 -8.58
N VAL A 198 8.47 -3.10 -7.51
CA VAL A 198 7.22 -3.90 -7.54
C VAL A 198 6.02 -2.99 -7.82
N HIS A 199 5.92 -1.86 -7.11
CA HIS A 199 4.81 -0.93 -7.32
C HIS A 199 4.85 -0.28 -8.71
N ILE A 200 6.03 0.09 -9.23
CA ILE A 200 6.17 0.57 -10.63
C ILE A 200 5.67 -0.48 -11.62
N LYS A 201 6.02 -1.76 -11.42
CA LYS A 201 5.53 -2.84 -12.27
C LYS A 201 4.00 -2.91 -12.25
N LYS A 202 3.39 -2.90 -11.05
CA LYS A 202 1.93 -2.94 -10.86
C LYS A 202 1.21 -1.74 -11.45
N ILE A 203 1.79 -0.54 -11.32
CA ILE A 203 1.25 0.66 -11.95
C ILE A 203 1.27 0.50 -13.47
N ARG A 204 2.39 0.08 -14.06
CA ARG A 204 2.50 -0.15 -15.50
C ARG A 204 1.48 -1.16 -16.02
N GLU A 205 1.26 -2.27 -15.31
CA GLU A 205 0.24 -3.26 -15.67
C GLU A 205 -1.18 -2.64 -15.79
N LYS A 206 -1.43 -1.52 -15.12
CA LYS A 206 -2.74 -0.84 -15.10
C LYS A 206 -2.86 0.31 -16.09
N ILE A 207 -1.76 1.04 -16.36
CA ILE A 207 -1.80 2.25 -17.20
C ILE A 207 -1.15 2.11 -18.57
N GLU A 208 -0.24 1.17 -18.76
CA GLU A 208 0.48 1.02 -20.01
C GLU A 208 -0.24 0.03 -20.95
N ARG A 209 -0.20 0.30 -22.25
CA ARG A 209 -0.68 -0.67 -23.24
C ARG A 209 0.21 -1.91 -23.33
N SER A 210 1.50 -1.72 -23.04
CA SER A 210 2.49 -2.80 -22.99
C SER A 210 3.54 -2.47 -21.92
N SER A 211 3.71 -3.37 -20.95
CA SER A 211 4.71 -3.22 -19.89
C SER A 211 6.15 -3.20 -20.40
N ASP A 212 6.41 -3.81 -21.58
CA ASP A 212 7.74 -3.89 -22.18
C ASP A 212 8.13 -2.60 -22.93
N LYS A 213 7.11 -1.82 -23.34
CA LYS A 213 7.30 -0.53 -24.02
C LYS A 213 6.46 0.55 -23.31
N PRO A 214 6.86 0.95 -22.12
CA PRO A 214 6.07 1.89 -21.33
C PRO A 214 6.01 3.27 -21.99
N GLU A 215 4.80 3.81 -22.10
CA GLU A 215 4.54 5.13 -22.66
C GLU A 215 4.52 6.23 -21.59
N TYR A 216 4.15 5.90 -20.34
CA TYR A 216 4.03 6.83 -19.22
C TYR A 216 5.22 6.77 -18.28
N ILE A 217 5.56 5.60 -17.72
CA ILE A 217 6.64 5.47 -16.75
C ILE A 217 7.85 4.81 -17.39
N GLU A 218 8.87 5.59 -17.67
CA GLU A 218 10.13 5.13 -18.27
C GLU A 218 11.14 4.72 -17.20
N THR A 219 11.91 3.66 -17.48
CA THR A 219 13.08 3.28 -16.66
C THR A 219 14.32 3.96 -17.22
N ILE A 220 14.99 4.74 -16.39
CA ILE A 220 16.32 5.29 -16.69
C ILE A 220 17.35 4.36 -16.04
N TRP A 221 17.96 3.51 -16.86
CA TRP A 221 18.85 2.47 -16.39
C TRP A 221 20.00 3.03 -15.54
N GLY A 222 20.25 2.39 -14.41
CA GLY A 222 21.26 2.82 -13.44
C GLY A 222 20.87 4.03 -12.59
N VAL A 223 19.72 4.69 -12.87
CA VAL A 223 19.29 5.92 -12.17
C VAL A 223 17.97 5.71 -11.44
N GLY A 224 16.88 5.40 -12.16
CA GLY A 224 15.54 5.29 -11.54
C GLY A 224 14.40 5.35 -12.54
N TYR A 225 13.38 6.13 -12.22
CA TYR A 225 12.14 6.23 -13.00
C TYR A 225 11.78 7.67 -13.33
N ARG A 226 11.10 7.85 -14.46
CA ARG A 226 10.62 9.13 -14.94
C ARG A 226 9.21 8.99 -15.51
N PHE A 227 8.31 9.94 -15.21
CA PHE A 227 7.04 10.05 -15.90
C PHE A 227 7.23 10.88 -17.16
N LYS A 228 6.87 10.31 -18.31
CA LYS A 228 7.06 10.89 -19.63
C LYS A 228 5.76 11.57 -20.12
N VAL A 229 5.82 12.78 -20.57
CA VAL A 229 4.71 13.53 -21.21
C VAL A 229 4.99 13.74 -22.69
#